data_27cf5244736697381da6b2859dc7e5af
#
_entry.id   27cf5244736697381da6b2859dc7e5af
#
_cell.length_a   1.000
_cell.length_b   1.000
_cell.length_c   1.000
_cell.angle_alpha   90.00
_cell.angle_beta   90.00
_cell.angle_gamma   90.00
#
_symmetry.space_group_name_H-M   'P 1'
#
loop_
_entity.id
_entity.type
_entity.pdbx_description
1 polymer ?
#
loop_
_entity_poly.entity_id
_entity_poly.type
_entity_poly.pdbx_seq_one_letter_code
_entity_poly.pdbx_strand_id
1 'polypeptide(L)'
;MFSESAELYDIIYATFKDYERETDRLAARITAAHPHARSVLDVACGTGEHARLLAERHGLNVDGIDLDPSFVKIAAAKHPAGRFHVADMRDVELGRQYDVVLCLFSSIGYVRTLDGVVSAIGRFRDHLAPGGVVFVEPWFSPGQMTDGYVTTNVGERNDVHVVRRSRTEIVGRLSRLHFDYEITEGGHTRHAAEVHELGLFTEEEMRSAFASNGLAVEYDAEGLIGRGLYLARR
;
A
#
# COMPACT_ATOMS: atom_id res chain seq x y z
N MET A 1 -3.57 -8.53 10.42
CA MET A 1 -3.80 -7.10 10.23
C MET A 1 -2.99 -6.34 11.26
N PHE A 2 -2.54 -5.13 10.97
CA PHE A 2 -1.65 -4.33 11.84
C PHE A 2 -2.33 -3.72 13.08
N SER A 3 -3.51 -4.17 13.48
CA SER A 3 -4.32 -3.53 14.54
C SER A 3 -3.63 -3.40 15.90
N GLU A 4 -2.71 -4.29 16.24
CA GLU A 4 -1.93 -4.20 17.49
C GLU A 4 -0.61 -3.43 17.33
N SER A 5 -0.15 -3.25 16.08
CA SER A 5 1.10 -2.58 15.75
C SER A 5 0.94 -1.29 14.95
N ALA A 6 -0.30 -0.81 14.75
CA ALA A 6 -0.55 0.40 13.94
C ALA A 6 0.25 1.62 14.41
N GLU A 7 0.38 1.80 15.72
CA GLU A 7 1.17 2.89 16.31
C GLU A 7 2.68 2.70 16.11
N LEU A 8 3.14 1.45 15.93
CA LEU A 8 4.53 1.09 15.73
C LEU A 8 4.93 1.08 14.25
N TYR A 9 3.92 1.10 13.36
CA TYR A 9 4.12 1.01 11.91
C TYR A 9 5.12 2.04 11.42
N ASP A 10 4.89 3.30 11.72
CA ASP A 10 5.77 4.39 11.27
C ASP A 10 7.18 4.30 11.86
N ILE A 11 7.33 3.79 13.10
CA ILE A 11 8.63 3.62 13.76
C ILE A 11 9.47 2.60 12.99
N ILE A 12 8.85 1.46 12.66
CA ILE A 12 9.53 0.34 11.98
C ILE A 12 9.83 0.70 10.54
N TYR A 13 8.86 1.23 9.80
CA TYR A 13 9.02 1.49 8.38
C TYR A 13 9.95 2.66 8.09
N ALA A 14 10.04 3.66 8.95
CA ALA A 14 11.01 4.76 8.83
C ALA A 14 12.49 4.30 8.87
N THR A 15 12.76 3.08 9.33
CA THR A 15 14.15 2.57 9.40
C THR A 15 14.72 2.11 8.04
N PHE A 16 13.87 1.83 7.07
CA PHE A 16 14.29 1.31 5.76
C PHE A 16 13.50 1.89 4.57
N LYS A 17 12.51 2.74 4.83
CA LYS A 17 11.66 3.36 3.81
C LYS A 17 11.85 4.87 3.82
N ASP A 18 12.30 5.41 2.70
CA ASP A 18 12.40 6.84 2.45
C ASP A 18 11.10 7.33 1.79
N TYR A 19 10.10 7.65 2.61
CA TYR A 19 8.79 8.09 2.16
C TYR A 19 8.83 9.39 1.35
N GLU A 20 9.73 10.33 1.68
CA GLU A 20 9.84 11.58 0.94
C GLU A 20 10.32 11.33 -0.48
N ARG A 21 11.41 10.61 -0.64
CA ARG A 21 11.99 10.27 -1.94
C ARG A 21 11.02 9.43 -2.78
N GLU A 22 10.33 8.48 -2.17
CA GLU A 22 9.34 7.64 -2.84
C GLU A 22 8.16 8.48 -3.31
N THR A 23 7.65 9.39 -2.47
CA THR A 23 6.56 10.31 -2.80
C THR A 23 6.95 11.28 -3.91
N ASP A 24 8.18 11.83 -3.89
CA ASP A 24 8.66 12.71 -4.97
C ASP A 24 8.75 11.97 -6.32
N ARG A 25 9.21 10.70 -6.33
CA ARG A 25 9.19 9.84 -7.53
C ARG A 25 7.77 9.56 -8.01
N LEU A 26 6.86 9.23 -7.10
CA LEU A 26 5.45 9.00 -7.41
C LEU A 26 4.80 10.24 -8.01
N ALA A 27 5.00 11.42 -7.41
CA ALA A 27 4.46 12.69 -7.91
C ALA A 27 4.98 13.03 -9.33
N ALA A 28 6.25 12.75 -9.60
CA ALA A 28 6.82 12.89 -10.94
C ALA A 28 6.13 11.94 -11.96
N ARG A 29 5.86 10.67 -11.55
CA ARG A 29 5.11 9.71 -12.39
C ARG A 29 3.67 10.16 -12.62
N ILE A 30 2.99 10.66 -11.57
CA ILE A 30 1.63 11.22 -11.68
C ILE A 30 1.63 12.37 -12.69
N THR A 31 2.55 13.33 -12.54
CA THR A 31 2.63 14.48 -13.44
C THR A 31 2.90 14.07 -14.89
N ALA A 32 3.77 13.09 -15.12
CA ALA A 32 4.05 12.57 -16.45
C ALA A 32 2.83 11.86 -17.08
N ALA A 33 2.05 11.12 -16.28
CA ALA A 33 0.90 10.36 -16.75
C ALA A 33 -0.37 11.21 -16.88
N HIS A 34 -0.56 12.19 -15.98
CA HIS A 34 -1.72 13.08 -15.90
C HIS A 34 -1.29 14.48 -15.40
N PRO A 35 -0.81 15.38 -16.29
CA PRO A 35 -0.23 16.68 -15.91
C PRO A 35 -1.16 17.63 -15.14
N HIS A 36 -2.47 17.42 -15.24
CA HIS A 36 -3.50 18.24 -14.59
C HIS A 36 -4.14 17.55 -13.38
N ALA A 37 -3.58 16.46 -12.89
CA ALA A 37 -4.10 15.77 -11.72
C ALA A 37 -4.19 16.70 -10.51
N ARG A 38 -5.31 16.63 -9.79
CA ARG A 38 -5.57 17.39 -8.57
C ARG A 38 -6.07 16.52 -7.43
N SER A 39 -6.76 15.43 -7.75
CA SER A 39 -7.42 14.57 -6.78
C SER A 39 -6.86 13.16 -6.84
N VAL A 40 -6.59 12.60 -5.67
CA VAL A 40 -5.98 11.27 -5.49
C VAL A 40 -6.79 10.46 -4.50
N LEU A 41 -7.05 9.19 -4.83
CA LEU A 41 -7.51 8.19 -3.87
C LEU A 41 -6.34 7.25 -3.56
N ASP A 42 -5.93 7.22 -2.30
CA ASP A 42 -4.90 6.30 -1.78
C ASP A 42 -5.59 5.06 -1.18
N VAL A 43 -5.53 3.94 -1.89
CA VAL A 43 -6.16 2.67 -1.51
C VAL A 43 -5.19 1.84 -0.68
N ALA A 44 -5.64 1.37 0.47
CA ALA A 44 -4.81 0.79 1.53
C ALA A 44 -3.74 1.80 2.00
N CYS A 45 -4.20 2.98 2.37
CA CYS A 45 -3.37 4.14 2.68
C CYS A 45 -2.53 3.98 3.97
N GLY A 46 -2.78 2.95 4.77
CA GLY A 46 -2.11 2.73 6.03
C GLY A 46 -2.24 3.96 6.95
N THR A 47 -1.12 4.39 7.51
CA THR A 47 -1.07 5.58 8.39
C THR A 47 -1.13 6.92 7.64
N GLY A 48 -1.33 6.93 6.31
CA GLY A 48 -1.53 8.12 5.50
C GLY A 48 -0.26 8.93 5.20
N GLU A 49 0.93 8.35 5.31
CA GLU A 49 2.17 9.09 5.12
C GLU A 49 2.35 9.57 3.68
N HIS A 50 2.04 8.72 2.67
CA HIS A 50 2.02 9.15 1.27
C HIS A 50 0.97 10.22 1.03
N ALA A 51 -0.23 10.06 1.60
CA ALA A 51 -1.31 11.05 1.45
C ALA A 51 -0.89 12.42 1.97
N ARG A 52 -0.30 12.48 3.17
CA ARG A 52 0.22 13.70 3.77
C ARG A 52 1.31 14.35 2.89
N LEU A 53 2.31 13.58 2.47
CA LEU A 53 3.43 14.08 1.68
C LEU A 53 3.01 14.54 0.27
N LEU A 54 2.11 13.82 -0.40
CA LEU A 54 1.55 14.24 -1.68
C LEU A 54 0.80 15.58 -1.57
N ALA A 55 0.07 15.77 -0.48
CA ALA A 55 -0.64 17.03 -0.24
C ALA A 55 0.32 18.18 0.11
N GLU A 56 1.21 17.99 1.07
CA GLU A 56 2.10 19.04 1.57
C GLU A 56 3.17 19.47 0.56
N ARG A 57 3.77 18.51 -0.15
CA ARG A 57 4.89 18.78 -1.06
C ARG A 57 4.49 19.00 -2.50
N HIS A 58 3.35 18.42 -2.93
CA HIS A 58 2.94 18.43 -4.34
C HIS A 58 1.56 19.05 -4.58
N GLY A 59 0.87 19.51 -3.53
CA GLY A 59 -0.39 20.24 -3.62
C GLY A 59 -1.57 19.42 -4.15
N LEU A 60 -1.53 18.09 -3.99
CA LEU A 60 -2.60 17.18 -4.38
C LEU A 60 -3.65 17.07 -3.27
N ASN A 61 -4.91 16.96 -3.64
CA ASN A 61 -5.99 16.65 -2.70
C ASN A 61 -6.09 15.13 -2.57
N VAL A 62 -5.73 14.58 -1.42
CA VAL A 62 -5.66 13.14 -1.22
C VAL A 62 -6.71 12.68 -0.22
N ASP A 63 -7.59 11.78 -0.65
CA ASP A 63 -8.46 11.00 0.21
C ASP A 63 -7.87 9.57 0.32
N GLY A 64 -8.25 8.80 1.33
CA GLY A 64 -7.73 7.45 1.49
C GLY A 64 -8.73 6.45 2.02
N ILE A 65 -8.47 5.18 1.76
CA ILE A 65 -9.17 4.06 2.40
C ILE A 65 -8.17 3.06 2.95
N ASP A 66 -8.52 2.44 4.05
CA ASP A 66 -7.83 1.27 4.58
C ASP A 66 -8.84 0.32 5.24
N LEU A 67 -8.49 -0.96 5.32
CA LEU A 67 -9.33 -1.95 5.99
C LEU A 67 -9.23 -1.85 7.52
N ASP A 68 -8.12 -1.33 8.04
CA ASP A 68 -7.86 -1.21 9.47
C ASP A 68 -8.32 0.16 10.01
N PRO A 69 -9.29 0.21 10.93
CA PRO A 69 -9.81 1.45 11.49
C PRO A 69 -8.74 2.25 12.29
N SER A 70 -7.72 1.58 12.83
CA SER A 70 -6.62 2.24 13.54
C SER A 70 -5.76 3.04 12.58
N PHE A 71 -5.47 2.48 11.40
CA PHE A 71 -4.76 3.19 10.33
C PHE A 71 -5.56 4.38 9.82
N VAL A 72 -6.84 4.20 9.56
CA VAL A 72 -7.73 5.29 9.12
C VAL A 72 -7.75 6.45 10.12
N LYS A 73 -7.81 6.15 11.41
CA LYS A 73 -7.74 7.15 12.48
C LYS A 73 -6.42 7.92 12.48
N ILE A 74 -5.28 7.21 12.31
CA ILE A 74 -3.95 7.82 12.25
C ILE A 74 -3.83 8.68 11.00
N ALA A 75 -4.26 8.18 9.84
CA ALA A 75 -4.21 8.90 8.56
C ALA A 75 -5.02 10.20 8.61
N ALA A 76 -6.25 10.15 9.15
CA ALA A 76 -7.09 11.33 9.34
C ALA A 76 -6.47 12.38 10.28
N ALA A 77 -5.74 11.93 11.31
CA ALA A 77 -5.02 12.83 12.19
C ALA A 77 -3.81 13.47 11.54
N LYS A 78 -3.06 12.72 10.70
CA LYS A 78 -1.88 13.21 9.97
C LYS A 78 -2.24 14.16 8.82
N HIS A 79 -3.36 13.91 8.14
CA HIS A 79 -3.81 14.70 7.00
C HIS A 79 -5.28 15.09 7.14
N PRO A 80 -5.62 16.05 8.03
CA PRO A 80 -7.01 16.40 8.35
C PRO A 80 -7.79 17.07 7.21
N ALA A 81 -7.12 17.48 6.12
CA ALA A 81 -7.76 18.00 4.92
C ALA A 81 -8.32 16.89 4.00
N GLY A 82 -7.82 15.66 4.12
CA GLY A 82 -8.29 14.48 3.38
C GLY A 82 -9.48 13.80 4.07
N ARG A 83 -10.19 12.97 3.32
CA ARG A 83 -11.25 12.11 3.84
C ARG A 83 -10.74 10.68 3.86
N PHE A 84 -10.79 10.06 5.04
CA PHE A 84 -10.32 8.70 5.23
C PHE A 84 -11.46 7.80 5.68
N HIS A 85 -11.62 6.63 5.04
CA HIS A 85 -12.72 5.71 5.31
C HIS A 85 -12.22 4.29 5.55
N VAL A 86 -12.87 3.59 6.47
CA VAL A 86 -12.66 2.14 6.62
C VAL A 86 -13.42 1.45 5.50
N ALA A 87 -12.68 0.80 4.58
CA ALA A 87 -13.28 0.12 3.43
C ALA A 87 -12.35 -0.97 2.88
N ASP A 88 -12.97 -1.99 2.29
CA ASP A 88 -12.25 -3.02 1.53
C ASP A 88 -12.09 -2.56 0.07
N MET A 89 -10.89 -2.68 -0.47
CA MET A 89 -10.60 -2.30 -1.86
C MET A 89 -11.38 -3.11 -2.89
N ARG A 90 -11.93 -4.27 -2.51
CA ARG A 90 -12.66 -5.18 -3.41
C ARG A 90 -14.12 -4.75 -3.67
N ASP A 91 -14.68 -3.93 -2.79
CA ASP A 91 -16.10 -3.57 -2.82
C ASP A 91 -16.40 -2.10 -2.50
N VAL A 92 -15.37 -1.28 -2.30
CA VAL A 92 -15.49 0.15 -1.97
C VAL A 92 -16.35 0.92 -2.98
N GLU A 93 -17.23 1.78 -2.46
CA GLU A 93 -18.07 2.70 -3.23
C GLU A 93 -18.13 4.06 -2.51
N LEU A 94 -17.30 5.03 -2.95
CA LEU A 94 -17.22 6.36 -2.34
C LEU A 94 -18.16 7.39 -2.99
N GLY A 95 -18.82 7.04 -4.11
CA GLY A 95 -19.68 7.95 -4.87
C GLY A 95 -18.92 9.16 -5.45
N ARG A 96 -17.61 9.06 -5.59
CA ARG A 96 -16.71 10.11 -6.07
C ARG A 96 -15.66 9.51 -7.02
N GLN A 97 -15.22 10.32 -7.98
CA GLN A 97 -14.13 9.98 -8.90
C GLN A 97 -12.92 10.85 -8.64
N TYR A 98 -11.74 10.34 -9.02
CA TYR A 98 -10.43 10.92 -8.78
C TYR A 98 -9.60 10.91 -10.07
N ASP A 99 -8.71 11.88 -10.22
CA ASP A 99 -7.75 11.91 -11.33
C ASP A 99 -6.75 10.77 -11.24
N VAL A 100 -6.43 10.35 -10.01
CA VAL A 100 -5.44 9.30 -9.72
C VAL A 100 -5.99 8.35 -8.66
N VAL A 101 -5.83 7.05 -8.88
CA VAL A 101 -6.02 6.01 -7.86
C VAL A 101 -4.68 5.32 -7.61
N LEU A 102 -4.29 5.21 -6.37
CA LEU A 102 -3.05 4.57 -5.91
C LEU A 102 -3.37 3.30 -5.14
N CYS A 103 -2.57 2.25 -5.33
CA CYS A 103 -2.48 1.11 -4.43
C CYS A 103 -1.00 0.74 -4.29
N LEU A 104 -0.37 1.30 -3.29
CA LEU A 104 1.08 1.28 -3.11
C LEU A 104 1.55 0.21 -2.12
N PHE A 105 2.86 0.09 -2.02
CA PHE A 105 3.55 -0.77 -1.07
C PHE A 105 3.03 -2.21 -1.07
N SER A 106 2.72 -2.69 -2.28
CA SER A 106 2.27 -4.07 -2.54
C SER A 106 0.95 -4.47 -1.87
N SER A 107 0.15 -3.48 -1.45
CA SER A 107 -1.09 -3.71 -0.71
C SER A 107 -2.12 -4.52 -1.50
N ILE A 108 -2.04 -4.53 -2.84
CA ILE A 108 -2.86 -5.39 -3.70
C ILE A 108 -2.71 -6.87 -3.36
N GLY A 109 -1.57 -7.30 -2.81
CA GLY A 109 -1.34 -8.68 -2.39
C GLY A 109 -2.31 -9.16 -1.29
N TYR A 110 -2.83 -8.26 -0.46
CA TYR A 110 -3.76 -8.61 0.62
C TYR A 110 -5.12 -9.12 0.14
N VAL A 111 -5.48 -8.95 -1.13
CA VAL A 111 -6.69 -9.58 -1.70
C VAL A 111 -6.55 -11.09 -1.88
N ARG A 112 -5.35 -11.64 -1.83
CA ARG A 112 -4.93 -13.06 -1.78
C ARG A 112 -5.31 -13.91 -2.99
N THR A 113 -6.32 -13.57 -3.76
CA THR A 113 -6.82 -14.33 -4.89
C THR A 113 -6.87 -13.49 -6.17
N LEU A 114 -6.78 -14.13 -7.34
CA LEU A 114 -6.88 -13.44 -8.61
C LEU A 114 -8.25 -12.78 -8.80
N ASP A 115 -9.33 -13.42 -8.38
CA ASP A 115 -10.67 -12.83 -8.39
C ASP A 115 -10.75 -11.56 -7.53
N GLY A 116 -10.05 -11.57 -6.37
CA GLY A 116 -9.91 -10.39 -5.51
C GLY A 116 -9.15 -9.26 -6.20
N VAL A 117 -8.07 -9.58 -6.96
CA VAL A 117 -7.35 -8.60 -7.79
C VAL A 117 -8.28 -8.00 -8.85
N VAL A 118 -9.02 -8.84 -9.59
CA VAL A 118 -9.97 -8.39 -10.61
C VAL A 118 -11.03 -7.47 -10.00
N SER A 119 -11.59 -7.84 -8.84
CA SER A 119 -12.60 -7.04 -8.14
C SER A 119 -12.01 -5.68 -7.70
N ALA A 120 -10.82 -5.66 -7.07
CA ALA A 120 -10.17 -4.44 -6.63
C ALA A 120 -9.87 -3.49 -7.81
N ILE A 121 -9.31 -4.01 -8.91
CA ILE A 121 -9.03 -3.20 -10.11
C ILE A 121 -10.33 -2.65 -10.71
N GLY A 122 -11.42 -3.41 -10.67
CA GLY A 122 -12.75 -2.94 -11.06
C GLY A 122 -13.20 -1.73 -10.24
N ARG A 123 -13.03 -1.79 -8.92
CA ARG A 123 -13.33 -0.65 -8.03
C ARG A 123 -12.39 0.54 -8.29
N PHE A 124 -11.10 0.30 -8.55
CA PHE A 124 -10.17 1.38 -8.92
C PHE A 124 -10.65 2.11 -10.18
N ARG A 125 -11.02 1.34 -11.24
CA ARG A 125 -11.60 1.92 -12.47
C ARG A 125 -12.86 2.75 -12.21
N ASP A 126 -13.76 2.26 -11.35
CA ASP A 126 -15.04 2.94 -11.07
C ASP A 126 -14.82 4.28 -10.34
N HIS A 127 -13.71 4.40 -9.62
CA HIS A 127 -13.29 5.62 -8.95
C HIS A 127 -12.40 6.53 -9.82
N LEU A 128 -12.11 6.18 -11.08
CA LEU A 128 -11.38 7.07 -11.99
C LEU A 128 -12.30 8.08 -12.68
N ALA A 129 -11.90 9.33 -12.66
CA ALA A 129 -12.43 10.35 -13.54
C ALA A 129 -12.08 10.04 -15.01
N PRO A 130 -12.81 10.60 -16.00
CA PRO A 130 -12.43 10.45 -17.39
C PRO A 130 -10.98 10.92 -17.64
N GLY A 131 -10.16 10.05 -18.26
CA GLY A 131 -8.72 10.29 -18.46
C GLY A 131 -7.85 10.08 -17.24
N GLY A 132 -8.42 9.65 -16.12
CA GLY A 132 -7.68 9.34 -14.89
C GLY A 132 -6.76 8.12 -15.02
N VAL A 133 -5.86 7.97 -14.06
CA VAL A 133 -4.81 6.95 -14.06
C VAL A 133 -4.78 6.16 -12.76
N VAL A 134 -4.46 4.86 -12.86
CA VAL A 134 -4.24 3.97 -11.70
C VAL A 134 -2.77 3.63 -11.61
N PHE A 135 -2.20 3.71 -10.41
CA PHE A 135 -0.88 3.16 -10.10
C PHE A 135 -1.04 2.02 -9.08
N VAL A 136 -0.50 0.85 -9.41
CA VAL A 136 -0.48 -0.31 -8.51
C VAL A 136 0.93 -0.84 -8.38
N GLU A 137 1.45 -0.87 -7.16
CA GLU A 137 2.71 -1.52 -6.85
C GLU A 137 2.42 -2.99 -6.48
N PRO A 138 2.95 -3.97 -7.25
CA PRO A 138 2.66 -5.38 -7.01
C PRO A 138 3.38 -5.93 -5.78
N TRP A 139 2.91 -7.06 -5.28
CA TRP A 139 3.71 -7.97 -4.47
C TRP A 139 4.57 -8.87 -5.36
N PHE A 140 5.34 -9.76 -4.78
CA PHE A 140 6.19 -10.68 -5.51
C PHE A 140 5.38 -11.67 -6.36
N SER A 141 5.97 -12.08 -7.48
CA SER A 141 5.46 -13.20 -8.27
C SER A 141 5.86 -14.55 -7.66
N PRO A 142 5.16 -15.64 -8.01
CA PRO A 142 5.55 -16.99 -7.60
C PRO A 142 7.01 -17.28 -7.95
N GLY A 143 7.75 -17.85 -7.02
CA GLY A 143 9.16 -18.22 -7.18
C GLY A 143 10.17 -17.09 -6.91
N GLN A 144 9.72 -15.86 -6.66
CA GLN A 144 10.63 -14.73 -6.34
C GLN A 144 10.95 -14.62 -4.83
N MET A 145 10.17 -15.28 -3.97
CA MET A 145 10.42 -15.28 -2.53
C MET A 145 11.04 -16.60 -2.08
N THR A 146 11.88 -16.53 -1.06
CA THR A 146 12.51 -17.69 -0.43
C THR A 146 11.71 -18.11 0.80
N ASP A 147 11.27 -19.37 0.82
CA ASP A 147 10.66 -19.97 2.02
C ASP A 147 11.65 -20.01 3.18
N GLY A 148 11.17 -19.71 4.39
CA GLY A 148 12.02 -19.65 5.59
C GLY A 148 12.91 -18.40 5.69
N TYR A 149 12.85 -17.45 4.75
CA TYR A 149 13.65 -16.22 4.82
C TYR A 149 13.30 -15.39 6.05
N VAL A 150 14.32 -14.97 6.79
CA VAL A 150 14.18 -14.22 8.04
C VAL A 150 14.84 -12.86 7.92
N THR A 151 14.15 -11.81 8.43
CA THR A 151 14.73 -10.48 8.59
C THR A 151 14.48 -9.94 9.99
N THR A 152 15.30 -8.96 10.41
CA THR A 152 15.09 -8.23 11.65
C THR A 152 15.17 -6.74 11.34
N ASN A 153 14.16 -6.00 11.80
CA ASN A 153 14.15 -4.54 11.78
C ASN A 153 14.12 -4.02 13.21
N VAL A 154 14.88 -2.97 13.46
CA VAL A 154 14.92 -2.30 14.76
C VAL A 154 14.58 -0.85 14.56
N GLY A 155 13.58 -0.35 15.26
CA GLY A 155 13.14 1.04 15.21
C GLY A 155 13.11 1.66 16.59
N GLU A 156 13.37 2.96 16.64
CA GLU A 156 13.33 3.73 17.88
C GLU A 156 12.70 5.10 17.62
N ARG A 157 11.81 5.52 18.50
CA ARG A 157 11.23 6.88 18.50
C ARG A 157 10.84 7.26 19.93
N ASN A 158 11.37 8.40 20.42
CA ASN A 158 11.20 8.84 21.81
C ASN A 158 11.71 7.74 22.76
N ASP A 159 10.85 7.24 23.65
CA ASP A 159 11.14 6.18 24.62
C ASP A 159 10.66 4.78 24.16
N VAL A 160 10.18 4.67 22.92
CA VAL A 160 9.71 3.40 22.33
C VAL A 160 10.81 2.78 21.48
N HIS A 161 11.25 1.60 21.86
CA HIS A 161 12.17 0.75 21.10
C HIS A 161 11.44 -0.51 20.62
N VAL A 162 11.53 -0.80 19.33
CA VAL A 162 10.82 -1.94 18.70
C VAL A 162 11.80 -2.81 17.92
N VAL A 163 11.80 -4.10 18.22
CA VAL A 163 12.47 -5.11 17.39
C VAL A 163 11.38 -5.96 16.73
N ARG A 164 11.34 -5.96 15.39
CA ARG A 164 10.47 -6.85 14.61
C ARG A 164 11.32 -7.92 13.93
N ARG A 165 11.05 -9.18 14.24
CA ARG A 165 11.56 -10.32 13.48
C ARG A 165 10.47 -10.80 12.53
N SER A 166 10.83 -11.01 11.26
CA SER A 166 9.90 -11.54 10.27
C SER A 166 10.42 -12.83 9.66
N ARG A 167 9.53 -13.80 9.48
CA ARG A 167 9.80 -15.06 8.78
C ARG A 167 8.78 -15.26 7.67
N THR A 168 9.27 -15.53 6.46
CA THR A 168 8.44 -15.86 5.30
C THR A 168 8.12 -17.34 5.28
N GLU A 169 6.87 -17.70 5.03
CA GLU A 169 6.39 -19.04 4.73
C GLU A 169 5.65 -19.01 3.40
N ILE A 170 5.96 -19.93 2.48
CA ILE A 170 5.29 -20.02 1.18
C ILE A 170 4.30 -21.19 1.20
N VAL A 171 3.01 -20.90 1.00
CA VAL A 171 1.94 -21.90 0.98
C VAL A 171 1.18 -21.79 -0.34
N GLY A 172 1.58 -22.56 -1.33
CA GLY A 172 1.01 -22.50 -2.68
C GLY A 172 1.21 -21.13 -3.33
N ARG A 173 0.11 -20.41 -3.52
CA ARG A 173 0.09 -19.05 -4.11
C ARG A 173 0.05 -17.94 -3.06
N LEU A 174 0.35 -18.24 -1.81
CA LEU A 174 0.38 -17.27 -0.71
C LEU A 174 1.77 -17.20 -0.10
N SER A 175 2.22 -16.00 0.20
CA SER A 175 3.27 -15.74 1.16
C SER A 175 2.64 -15.37 2.50
N ARG A 176 3.04 -16.05 3.56
CA ARG A 176 2.73 -15.72 4.94
C ARG A 176 3.94 -15.06 5.58
N LEU A 177 3.77 -13.85 6.03
CA LEU A 177 4.80 -13.12 6.79
C LEU A 177 4.43 -13.21 8.26
N HIS A 178 5.20 -13.97 9.02
CA HIS A 178 5.08 -14.06 10.47
C HIS A 178 5.93 -12.96 11.08
N PHE A 179 5.30 -12.04 11.78
CA PHE A 179 5.96 -10.94 12.48
C PHE A 179 5.89 -11.14 13.99
N ASP A 180 7.06 -11.17 14.63
CA ASP A 180 7.20 -11.18 16.08
C ASP A 180 7.80 -9.85 16.51
N TYR A 181 7.13 -9.16 17.43
CA TYR A 181 7.53 -7.86 17.95
C TYR A 181 7.96 -7.97 19.39
N GLU A 182 9.09 -7.34 19.71
CA GLU A 182 9.51 -7.02 21.06
C GLU A 182 9.49 -5.50 21.19
N ILE A 183 8.66 -4.98 22.10
CA ILE A 183 8.37 -3.56 22.23
C ILE A 183 8.74 -3.13 23.64
N THR A 184 9.70 -2.23 23.77
CA THR A 184 10.10 -1.66 25.05
C THR A 184 9.73 -0.18 25.11
N GLU A 185 8.95 0.19 26.13
CA GLU A 185 8.48 1.55 26.39
C GLU A 185 8.49 1.82 27.90
N GLY A 186 9.06 2.95 28.31
CA GLY A 186 9.15 3.31 29.74
C GLY A 186 9.83 2.24 30.61
N GLY A 187 10.75 1.46 30.05
CA GLY A 187 11.44 0.36 30.75
C GLY A 187 10.63 -0.94 30.86
N HIS A 188 9.45 -1.02 30.28
CA HIS A 188 8.63 -2.23 30.23
C HIS A 188 8.69 -2.86 28.84
N THR A 189 8.89 -4.17 28.77
CA THR A 189 8.91 -4.92 27.52
C THR A 189 7.63 -5.77 27.38
N ARG A 190 7.00 -5.66 26.22
CA ARG A 190 5.87 -6.51 25.80
C ARG A 190 6.15 -7.17 24.46
N HIS A 191 5.46 -8.29 24.17
CA HIS A 191 5.57 -8.99 22.91
C HIS A 191 4.21 -8.98 22.20
N ALA A 192 4.26 -8.92 20.87
CA ALA A 192 3.09 -9.06 20.01
C ALA A 192 3.48 -9.93 18.80
N ALA A 193 2.50 -10.54 18.16
CA ALA A 193 2.72 -11.33 16.95
C ALA A 193 1.57 -11.10 15.95
N GLU A 194 1.92 -11.07 14.67
CA GLU A 194 0.95 -10.92 13.57
C GLU A 194 1.33 -11.85 12.42
N VAL A 195 0.34 -12.26 11.65
CA VAL A 195 0.54 -13.00 10.41
C VAL A 195 -0.15 -12.27 9.27
N HIS A 196 0.61 -11.97 8.23
CA HIS A 196 0.13 -11.32 7.02
C HIS A 196 0.17 -12.29 5.85
N GLU A 197 -0.96 -12.44 5.16
CA GLU A 197 -1.06 -13.29 3.97
C GLU A 197 -1.21 -12.43 2.72
N LEU A 198 -0.30 -12.60 1.77
CA LEU A 198 -0.32 -11.90 0.49
C LEU A 198 -0.30 -12.90 -0.66
N GLY A 199 -1.17 -12.67 -1.65
CA GLY A 199 -1.22 -13.43 -2.89
C GLY A 199 0.01 -13.18 -3.76
N LEU A 200 0.51 -14.23 -4.39
CA LEU A 200 1.61 -14.19 -5.34
C LEU A 200 1.00 -14.24 -6.75
N PHE A 201 1.12 -13.16 -7.50
CA PHE A 201 0.56 -13.01 -8.84
C PHE A 201 1.65 -12.79 -9.87
N THR A 202 1.51 -13.42 -11.05
CA THR A 202 2.42 -13.16 -12.17
C THR A 202 2.10 -11.82 -12.82
N GLU A 203 3.05 -11.27 -13.58
CA GLU A 203 2.81 -10.07 -14.39
C GLU A 203 1.66 -10.29 -15.38
N GLU A 204 1.58 -11.46 -16.01
CA GLU A 204 0.53 -11.81 -16.96
C GLU A 204 -0.86 -11.81 -16.31
N GLU A 205 -0.99 -12.38 -15.10
CA GLU A 205 -2.24 -12.37 -14.34
C GLU A 205 -2.68 -10.95 -13.96
N MET A 206 -1.73 -10.13 -13.52
CA MET A 206 -2.00 -8.73 -13.21
C MET A 206 -2.45 -7.96 -14.46
N ARG A 207 -1.73 -8.10 -15.58
CA ARG A 207 -2.13 -7.47 -16.86
C ARG A 207 -3.52 -7.93 -17.31
N SER A 208 -3.82 -9.22 -17.18
CA SER A 208 -5.14 -9.76 -17.52
C SER A 208 -6.24 -9.18 -16.64
N ALA A 209 -5.98 -8.96 -15.34
CA ALA A 209 -6.93 -8.35 -14.43
C ALA A 209 -7.22 -6.88 -14.79
N PHE A 210 -6.24 -6.11 -15.25
CA PHE A 210 -6.46 -4.76 -15.78
C PHE A 210 -7.28 -4.80 -17.08
N ALA A 211 -6.87 -5.65 -18.01
CA ALA A 211 -7.52 -5.77 -19.32
C ALA A 211 -9.00 -6.21 -19.20
N SER A 212 -9.32 -7.16 -18.31
CA SER A 212 -10.69 -7.61 -18.05
C SER A 212 -11.59 -6.50 -17.49
N ASN A 213 -10.99 -5.46 -16.90
CA ASN A 213 -11.68 -4.27 -16.44
C ASN A 213 -11.65 -3.11 -17.46
N GLY A 214 -11.19 -3.35 -18.70
CA GLY A 214 -11.17 -2.33 -19.75
C GLY A 214 -10.12 -1.26 -19.56
N LEU A 215 -9.06 -1.55 -18.81
CA LEU A 215 -7.93 -0.64 -18.58
C LEU A 215 -6.73 -1.06 -19.43
N ALA A 216 -6.16 -0.09 -20.17
CA ALA A 216 -4.87 -0.28 -20.83
C ALA A 216 -3.75 -0.12 -19.80
N VAL A 217 -2.83 -1.10 -19.68
CA VAL A 217 -1.81 -1.16 -18.63
C VAL A 217 -0.41 -1.24 -19.19
N GLU A 218 0.49 -0.44 -18.63
CA GLU A 218 1.93 -0.50 -18.79
C GLU A 218 2.55 -1.02 -17.48
N TYR A 219 3.70 -1.70 -17.58
CA TYR A 219 4.44 -2.18 -16.42
C TYR A 219 5.88 -1.70 -16.50
N ASP A 220 6.32 -1.04 -15.45
CA ASP A 220 7.71 -0.63 -15.23
C ASP A 220 8.31 -1.55 -14.15
N ALA A 221 9.28 -2.37 -14.55
CA ALA A 221 9.89 -3.34 -13.64
C ALA A 221 10.73 -2.70 -12.52
N GLU A 222 11.23 -1.48 -12.72
CA GLU A 222 11.96 -0.73 -11.69
C GLU A 222 11.00 -0.13 -10.65
N GLY A 223 9.87 0.44 -11.10
CA GLY A 223 8.85 1.03 -10.24
C GLY A 223 9.38 2.16 -9.35
N LEU A 224 8.85 2.26 -8.13
CA LEU A 224 9.26 3.26 -7.14
C LEU A 224 10.49 2.82 -6.34
N ILE A 225 10.54 1.55 -5.96
CA ILE A 225 11.53 0.98 -5.03
C ILE A 225 12.10 -0.37 -5.50
N GLY A 226 12.04 -0.67 -6.79
CA GLY A 226 12.57 -1.94 -7.36
C GLY A 226 11.59 -3.12 -7.29
N ARG A 227 10.29 -2.88 -7.02
CA ARG A 227 9.24 -3.92 -6.99
C ARG A 227 8.35 -3.94 -8.23
N GLY A 228 8.60 -3.03 -9.16
CA GLY A 228 7.72 -2.79 -10.29
C GLY A 228 6.56 -1.85 -9.98
N LEU A 229 5.93 -1.35 -11.03
CA LEU A 229 4.78 -0.47 -10.94
C LEU A 229 3.90 -0.64 -12.18
N TYR A 230 2.63 -0.92 -11.98
CA TYR A 230 1.63 -0.88 -13.03
C TYR A 230 1.08 0.54 -13.14
N LEU A 231 1.02 1.06 -14.35
CA LEU A 231 0.31 2.30 -14.71
C LEU A 231 -0.81 1.92 -15.67
N ALA A 232 -2.05 2.15 -15.27
CA ALA A 232 -3.21 1.85 -16.11
C ALA A 232 -4.06 3.09 -16.38
N ARG A 233 -4.70 3.12 -17.58
CA ARG A 233 -5.56 4.20 -18.05
C ARG A 233 -6.89 3.66 -18.53
N ARG A 234 -7.92 4.48 -18.31
CA ARG A 234 -9.27 4.21 -18.80
C ARG A 234 -9.43 4.67 -20.25
#